data_75b1ec734a72ee5fcd30736c0b0f4579
#
_entry.id   75b1ec734a72ee5fcd30736c0b0f4579
#
_cell.length_a   1.000
_cell.length_b   1.000
_cell.length_c   1.000
_cell.angle_alpha   90.00
_cell.angle_beta   90.00
_cell.angle_gamma   90.00
#
_symmetry.space_group_name_H-M   'P 1'
#
loop_
_entity.id
_entity.type
_entity.pdbx_description
1 polymer ?
#
loop_
_entity_poly.entity_id
_entity_poly.type
_entity_poly.pdbx_seq_one_letter_code
_entity_poly.pdbx_strand_id
1 'polypeptide(L)'
;MSFARRYIDLSHSLDSATVIYPGDPEYSMTPHASHMKDGYSVHRLSLGTHTGTHIDAPYHFFADEKTVEKIPIDDLIGPALVIDLSGSIEEQPLNERERITWDHLRPYTHLMQPGCILLINTGWSKLHYKTPKYRDHPYIAPGVASELLEKGIRVVGVDTLSPDETPSSSSDHETADGFGFHEKFLGGGGLIAENVTNLEKLIEAQKSSQGRSWIVNLVPLKVVGGDGSPVRAFAYNLD
;
A
#
# COMPACT_ATOMS: atom_id res chain seq x y z
N MET A 1 19.98 23.16 -17.69
CA MET A 1 20.36 21.82 -17.22
C MET A 1 19.09 20.97 -17.25
N SER A 2 19.10 19.85 -17.97
CA SER A 2 17.96 18.90 -17.95
C SER A 2 18.04 18.14 -16.65
N PHE A 3 17.08 18.34 -15.75
CA PHE A 3 16.95 17.50 -14.55
C PHE A 3 16.46 16.14 -15.03
N ALA A 4 17.31 15.13 -14.97
CA ALA A 4 16.92 13.77 -15.25
C ALA A 4 16.11 13.28 -14.04
N ARG A 5 14.78 13.35 -14.14
CA ARG A 5 13.88 12.76 -13.13
C ARG A 5 13.89 11.25 -13.26
N ARG A 6 14.08 10.56 -12.17
CA ARG A 6 13.89 9.11 -12.10
C ARG A 6 12.55 8.82 -11.44
N TYR A 7 11.77 7.95 -12.04
CA TYR A 7 10.49 7.50 -11.51
C TYR A 7 10.49 5.98 -11.33
N ILE A 8 9.90 5.53 -10.25
CA ILE A 8 9.66 4.11 -9.98
C ILE A 8 8.16 3.94 -9.78
N ASP A 9 7.55 3.15 -10.64
CA ASP A 9 6.15 2.77 -10.52
C ASP A 9 5.97 1.78 -9.37
N LEU A 10 5.12 2.13 -8.43
CA LEU A 10 4.84 1.35 -7.23
C LEU A 10 3.45 0.69 -7.28
N SER A 11 2.77 0.70 -8.43
CA SER A 11 1.44 0.12 -8.59
C SER A 11 1.44 -1.17 -9.38
N HIS A 12 0.60 -2.11 -8.97
CA HIS A 12 0.21 -3.23 -9.81
C HIS A 12 -0.70 -2.79 -10.96
N SER A 13 -0.59 -3.48 -12.09
CA SER A 13 -1.55 -3.30 -13.19
C SER A 13 -2.90 -3.88 -12.81
N LEU A 14 -3.98 -3.17 -13.15
CA LEU A 14 -5.34 -3.66 -13.00
C LEU A 14 -5.74 -4.47 -14.23
N ASP A 15 -6.07 -5.72 -14.03
CA ASP A 15 -6.59 -6.64 -15.05
C ASP A 15 -7.49 -7.71 -14.41
N SER A 16 -8.00 -8.64 -15.21
CA SER A 16 -8.88 -9.72 -14.73
C SER A 16 -8.23 -10.68 -13.72
N ALA A 17 -6.90 -10.63 -13.57
CA ALA A 17 -6.16 -11.42 -12.59
C ALA A 17 -5.70 -10.58 -11.37
N THR A 18 -6.21 -9.35 -11.23
CA THR A 18 -5.95 -8.52 -10.06
C THR A 18 -6.43 -9.25 -8.80
N VAL A 19 -5.54 -9.39 -7.83
CA VAL A 19 -5.89 -10.06 -6.58
C VAL A 19 -6.81 -9.15 -5.77
N ILE A 20 -7.92 -9.71 -5.33
CA ILE A 20 -8.96 -9.03 -4.57
C ILE A 20 -9.03 -9.64 -3.17
N TYR A 21 -9.26 -8.80 -2.17
CA TYR A 21 -9.53 -9.28 -0.81
C TYR A 21 -10.79 -10.16 -0.79
N PRO A 22 -10.84 -11.24 0.00
CA PRO A 22 -11.99 -12.14 0.02
C PRO A 22 -13.29 -11.41 0.38
N GLY A 23 -14.25 -11.40 -0.56
CA GLY A 23 -15.55 -10.73 -0.38
C GLY A 23 -15.69 -9.38 -1.06
N ASP A 24 -14.61 -8.77 -1.51
CA ASP A 24 -14.64 -7.48 -2.20
C ASP A 24 -15.12 -7.58 -3.66
N PRO A 25 -15.61 -6.48 -4.24
CA PRO A 25 -16.03 -6.41 -5.63
C PRO A 25 -14.90 -6.74 -6.60
N GLU A 26 -15.19 -7.60 -7.59
CA GLU A 26 -14.23 -7.95 -8.63
C GLU A 26 -13.98 -6.80 -9.61
N TYR A 27 -12.77 -6.75 -10.16
CA TYR A 27 -12.41 -5.83 -11.23
C TYR A 27 -12.98 -6.32 -12.56
N SER A 28 -13.63 -5.43 -13.30
CA SER A 28 -13.97 -5.68 -14.69
C SER A 28 -13.82 -4.43 -15.57
N MET A 29 -13.42 -4.65 -16.81
CA MET A 29 -13.35 -3.62 -17.85
C MET A 29 -14.04 -4.13 -19.11
N THR A 30 -15.07 -3.41 -19.57
CA THR A 30 -15.83 -3.76 -20.76
C THR A 30 -15.78 -2.63 -21.80
N PRO A 31 -15.63 -2.93 -23.11
CA PRO A 31 -15.69 -1.92 -24.15
C PRO A 31 -17.06 -1.23 -24.17
N HIS A 32 -17.07 0.09 -24.23
CA HIS A 32 -18.25 0.91 -24.47
C HIS A 32 -18.26 1.45 -25.91
N ALA A 33 -17.10 1.90 -26.41
CA ALA A 33 -16.89 2.29 -27.78
C ALA A 33 -15.58 1.67 -28.30
N SER A 34 -15.48 1.47 -29.62
CA SER A 34 -14.31 0.85 -30.26
C SER A 34 -13.86 1.63 -31.50
N HIS A 35 -12.54 1.58 -31.79
CA HIS A 35 -11.96 2.28 -32.93
C HIS A 35 -12.63 1.91 -34.26
N MET A 36 -12.95 0.63 -34.46
CA MET A 36 -13.55 0.15 -35.72
C MET A 36 -14.96 0.68 -35.96
N LYS A 37 -15.76 0.83 -34.90
CA LYS A 37 -17.17 1.22 -35.00
C LYS A 37 -17.38 2.72 -34.82
N ASP A 38 -16.67 3.30 -33.86
CA ASP A 38 -16.95 4.62 -33.33
C ASP A 38 -15.83 5.63 -33.64
N GLY A 39 -14.67 5.18 -34.14
CA GLY A 39 -13.50 6.00 -34.41
C GLY A 39 -12.65 6.34 -33.18
N TYR A 40 -13.10 5.94 -31.99
CA TYR A 40 -12.40 6.11 -30.71
C TYR A 40 -12.68 4.93 -29.79
N SER A 41 -11.95 4.82 -28.68
CA SER A 41 -12.14 3.76 -27.70
C SER A 41 -12.53 4.33 -26.35
N VAL A 42 -13.59 3.76 -25.73
CA VAL A 42 -14.03 4.03 -24.36
C VAL A 42 -14.34 2.71 -23.69
N HIS A 43 -13.96 2.60 -22.43
CA HIS A 43 -14.26 1.43 -21.61
C HIS A 43 -15.05 1.83 -20.37
N ARG A 44 -15.92 0.95 -19.91
CA ARG A 44 -16.55 1.00 -18.60
C ARG A 44 -15.68 0.20 -17.64
N LEU A 45 -15.37 0.78 -16.47
CA LEU A 45 -14.70 0.12 -15.37
C LEU A 45 -15.68 -0.16 -14.23
N SER A 46 -15.56 -1.34 -13.62
CA SER A 46 -16.21 -1.69 -12.36
C SER A 46 -15.14 -2.27 -11.44
N LEU A 47 -15.00 -1.73 -10.24
CA LEU A 47 -14.00 -2.15 -9.26
C LEU A 47 -14.42 -1.65 -7.87
N GLY A 48 -13.92 -2.30 -6.82
CA GLY A 48 -14.01 -1.81 -5.45
C GLY A 48 -13.06 -0.65 -5.19
N THR A 49 -13.31 0.11 -4.16
CA THR A 49 -12.42 1.19 -3.67
C THR A 49 -11.07 0.66 -3.20
N HIS A 50 -11.01 -0.61 -2.79
CA HIS A 50 -9.81 -1.31 -2.33
C HIS A 50 -9.22 -2.27 -3.38
N THR A 51 -9.38 -1.96 -4.66
CA THR A 51 -8.89 -2.80 -5.76
C THR A 51 -7.45 -2.47 -6.15
N GLY A 52 -6.56 -3.48 -6.15
CA GLY A 52 -5.16 -3.35 -6.56
C GLY A 52 -4.36 -2.46 -5.63
N THR A 53 -3.41 -1.68 -6.15
CA THR A 53 -2.69 -0.70 -5.33
C THR A 53 -3.62 0.48 -5.04
N HIS A 54 -3.93 0.69 -3.77
CA HIS A 54 -4.93 1.66 -3.32
C HIS A 54 -4.52 2.30 -1.99
N ILE A 55 -5.30 3.28 -1.53
CA ILE A 55 -5.16 3.89 -0.21
C ILE A 55 -6.49 3.86 0.52
N ASP A 56 -6.43 3.58 1.82
CA ASP A 56 -7.55 3.59 2.75
C ASP A 56 -7.61 4.90 3.51
N ALA A 57 -8.81 5.47 3.57
CA ALA A 57 -9.14 6.59 4.41
C ALA A 57 -9.66 6.12 5.78
N PRO A 58 -9.57 6.92 6.85
CA PRO A 58 -10.15 6.58 8.16
C PRO A 58 -11.63 6.20 8.10
N TYR A 59 -12.39 6.75 7.15
CA TYR A 59 -13.79 6.41 6.92
C TYR A 59 -14.02 4.92 6.62
N HIS A 60 -12.99 4.20 6.16
CA HIS A 60 -13.10 2.76 5.89
C HIS A 60 -13.55 1.96 7.13
N PHE A 61 -13.07 2.31 8.31
CA PHE A 61 -13.43 1.66 9.57
C PHE A 61 -14.27 2.55 10.50
N PHE A 62 -14.29 3.87 10.29
CA PHE A 62 -14.90 4.83 11.20
C PHE A 62 -15.82 5.79 10.47
N ALA A 63 -17.14 5.58 10.60
CA ALA A 63 -18.17 6.28 9.84
C ALA A 63 -18.17 7.83 10.00
N ASP A 64 -17.66 8.34 11.11
CA ASP A 64 -17.60 9.78 11.39
C ASP A 64 -16.26 10.41 11.02
N GLU A 65 -15.33 9.63 10.44
CA GLU A 65 -13.98 10.07 10.09
C GLU A 65 -13.87 10.56 8.64
N LYS A 66 -12.65 10.96 8.24
CA LYS A 66 -12.39 11.54 6.92
C LYS A 66 -12.57 10.52 5.80
N THR A 67 -13.35 10.92 4.81
CA THR A 67 -13.44 10.26 3.49
C THR A 67 -12.24 10.66 2.60
N VAL A 68 -11.97 9.87 1.56
CA VAL A 68 -10.76 9.98 0.73
C VAL A 68 -10.58 11.36 0.08
N GLU A 69 -11.67 12.02 -0.33
CA GLU A 69 -11.61 13.35 -0.95
C GLU A 69 -11.32 14.49 0.03
N LYS A 70 -11.41 14.21 1.35
CA LYS A 70 -11.10 15.17 2.43
C LYS A 70 -9.68 15.06 2.96
N ILE A 71 -8.93 14.06 2.48
CA ILE A 71 -7.52 13.92 2.86
C ILE A 71 -6.72 15.02 2.17
N PRO A 72 -5.91 15.80 2.91
CA PRO A 72 -5.01 16.78 2.31
C PRO A 72 -4.01 16.10 1.37
N ILE A 73 -3.73 16.70 0.21
CA ILE A 73 -2.75 16.17 -0.73
C ILE A 73 -1.34 16.10 -0.10
N ASP A 74 -1.04 17.04 0.79
CA ASP A 74 0.25 17.10 1.51
C ASP A 74 0.48 15.87 2.41
N ASP A 75 -0.57 15.18 2.85
CA ASP A 75 -0.46 13.94 3.62
C ASP A 75 -0.14 12.74 2.71
N LEU A 76 -0.37 12.86 1.39
CA LEU A 76 -0.26 11.79 0.39
C LEU A 76 1.01 11.87 -0.46
N ILE A 77 1.83 12.89 -0.25
CA ILE A 77 3.09 13.11 -0.96
C ILE A 77 4.16 13.45 0.07
N GLY A 78 5.18 12.60 0.20
CA GLY A 78 6.20 12.80 1.22
C GLY A 78 7.48 12.02 0.99
N PRO A 79 8.52 12.27 1.81
CA PRO A 79 9.76 11.51 1.76
C PRO A 79 9.52 10.02 2.00
N ALA A 80 10.11 9.19 1.15
CA ALA A 80 10.03 7.73 1.23
C ALA A 80 10.99 7.18 2.30
N LEU A 81 10.45 6.56 3.34
CA LEU A 81 11.20 5.67 4.23
C LEU A 81 10.83 4.23 3.91
N VAL A 82 11.75 3.46 3.34
CA VAL A 82 11.51 2.05 3.06
C VAL A 82 12.21 1.20 4.12
N ILE A 83 11.44 0.38 4.83
CA ILE A 83 11.95 -0.66 5.72
C ILE A 83 11.96 -1.98 4.96
N ASP A 84 13.15 -2.53 4.77
CA ASP A 84 13.34 -3.78 4.05
C ASP A 84 13.36 -4.97 5.02
N LEU A 85 12.28 -5.73 5.01
CA LEU A 85 12.13 -6.97 5.76
C LEU A 85 12.23 -8.23 4.87
N SER A 86 12.50 -8.05 3.57
CA SER A 86 12.56 -9.16 2.60
C SER A 86 13.76 -10.08 2.79
N GLY A 87 14.81 -9.61 3.42
CA GLY A 87 16.01 -10.37 3.74
C GLY A 87 16.28 -10.54 5.24
N SER A 88 15.35 -10.05 6.08
CA SER A 88 15.23 -10.08 7.54
C SER A 88 16.48 -9.88 8.43
N ILE A 89 16.24 -9.79 9.74
CA ILE A 89 17.23 -9.49 10.80
C ILE A 89 18.36 -10.54 10.88
N GLU A 90 18.18 -11.73 10.28
CA GLU A 90 19.16 -12.83 10.25
C GLU A 90 19.36 -13.42 8.84
N GLU A 91 19.19 -12.61 7.77
CA GLU A 91 19.29 -13.06 6.37
C GLU A 91 18.22 -14.10 5.95
N GLN A 92 17.16 -14.26 6.74
CA GLN A 92 16.04 -15.13 6.41
C GLN A 92 14.83 -14.29 5.97
N PRO A 93 14.14 -14.60 4.87
CA PRO A 93 12.91 -13.94 4.50
C PRO A 93 11.81 -14.24 5.54
N LEU A 94 10.84 -13.33 5.67
CA LEU A 94 9.67 -13.57 6.49
C LEU A 94 8.91 -14.83 6.02
N ASN A 95 8.42 -15.62 6.98
CA ASN A 95 7.61 -16.79 6.68
C ASN A 95 6.18 -16.41 6.28
N GLU A 96 5.46 -17.40 5.75
CA GLU A 96 4.01 -17.31 5.56
C GLU A 96 3.33 -16.95 6.88
N ARG A 97 2.40 -15.97 6.84
CA ARG A 97 1.62 -15.53 8.00
C ARG A 97 2.47 -15.11 9.20
N GLU A 98 3.72 -14.70 8.95
CA GLU A 98 4.59 -14.22 10.01
C GLU A 98 4.09 -12.87 10.53
N ARG A 99 4.00 -12.78 11.85
CA ARG A 99 3.54 -11.58 12.55
C ARG A 99 4.67 -10.58 12.72
N ILE A 100 4.63 -9.48 11.98
CA ILE A 100 5.59 -8.38 12.06
C ILE A 100 5.30 -7.58 13.34
N THR A 101 6.22 -7.63 14.27
CA THR A 101 6.15 -6.92 15.56
C THR A 101 7.00 -5.65 15.54
N TRP A 102 6.90 -4.84 16.60
CA TRP A 102 7.75 -3.65 16.74
C TRP A 102 9.25 -3.96 16.74
N ASP A 103 9.65 -5.15 17.18
CA ASP A 103 11.07 -5.56 17.19
C ASP A 103 11.66 -5.60 15.77
N HIS A 104 10.87 -5.92 14.75
CA HIS A 104 11.29 -5.86 13.34
C HIS A 104 11.54 -4.43 12.86
N LEU A 105 10.78 -3.47 13.38
CA LEU A 105 10.86 -2.07 12.97
C LEU A 105 11.78 -1.24 13.85
N ARG A 106 12.05 -1.68 15.09
CA ARG A 106 12.86 -0.97 16.08
C ARG A 106 14.24 -0.53 15.58
N PRO A 107 14.99 -1.32 14.80
CA PRO A 107 16.28 -0.90 14.25
C PRO A 107 16.21 0.35 13.38
N TYR A 108 15.04 0.63 12.80
CA TYR A 108 14.83 1.73 11.84
C TYR A 108 14.21 2.98 12.48
N THR A 109 13.92 2.95 13.78
CA THR A 109 13.21 4.06 14.47
C THR A 109 13.95 5.39 14.37
N HIS A 110 15.28 5.37 14.28
CA HIS A 110 16.11 6.58 14.13
C HIS A 110 15.91 7.27 12.77
N LEU A 111 15.33 6.59 11.77
CA LEU A 111 15.00 7.12 10.44
C LEU A 111 13.57 7.65 10.36
N MET A 112 12.72 7.28 11.30
CA MET A 112 11.31 7.68 11.31
C MET A 112 11.20 9.16 11.67
N GLN A 113 10.62 9.94 10.77
CA GLN A 113 10.40 11.37 10.96
C GLN A 113 8.95 11.71 10.63
N PRO A 114 8.32 12.65 11.35
CA PRO A 114 6.99 13.14 10.98
C PRO A 114 6.96 13.62 9.53
N GLY A 115 5.88 13.22 8.81
CA GLY A 115 5.69 13.57 7.40
C GLY A 115 6.39 12.64 6.40
N CYS A 116 7.19 11.66 6.84
CA CYS A 116 7.64 10.61 5.92
C CYS A 116 6.52 9.58 5.67
N ILE A 117 6.51 9.02 4.46
CA ILE A 117 5.68 7.89 4.08
C ILE A 117 6.49 6.63 4.32
N LEU A 118 6.05 5.81 5.26
CA LEU A 118 6.69 4.54 5.59
C LEU A 118 6.21 3.45 4.65
N LEU A 119 7.13 2.79 3.95
CA LEU A 119 6.86 1.65 3.10
C LEU A 119 7.55 0.41 3.68
N ILE A 120 6.79 -0.66 3.89
CA ILE A 120 7.32 -1.93 4.42
C ILE A 120 7.45 -2.91 3.25
N ASN A 121 8.67 -3.29 2.94
CA ASN A 121 9.00 -4.29 1.93
C ASN A 121 9.15 -5.65 2.59
N THR A 122 8.18 -6.53 2.43
CA THR A 122 8.27 -7.93 2.85
C THR A 122 8.85 -8.83 1.76
N GLY A 123 8.89 -8.34 0.53
CA GLY A 123 9.23 -9.11 -0.68
C GLY A 123 8.07 -9.98 -1.18
N TRP A 124 6.93 -9.98 -0.48
CA TRP A 124 5.81 -10.87 -0.78
C TRP A 124 5.16 -10.58 -2.11
N SER A 125 4.96 -9.30 -2.44
CA SER A 125 4.46 -8.87 -3.74
C SER A 125 5.30 -9.42 -4.89
N LYS A 126 6.60 -9.28 -4.80
CA LYS A 126 7.53 -9.74 -5.83
C LYS A 126 7.49 -11.25 -6.06
N LEU A 127 7.33 -12.03 -4.97
CA LEU A 127 7.41 -13.48 -5.02
C LEU A 127 6.07 -14.15 -5.33
N HIS A 128 4.96 -13.58 -4.87
CA HIS A 128 3.69 -14.30 -4.79
C HIS A 128 2.50 -13.60 -5.43
N TYR A 129 2.63 -12.33 -5.92
CA TYR A 129 1.50 -11.65 -6.56
C TYR A 129 0.90 -12.47 -7.70
N LYS A 130 -0.44 -12.50 -7.77
CA LYS A 130 -1.23 -13.33 -8.71
C LYS A 130 -1.06 -14.85 -8.53
N THR A 131 -0.61 -15.29 -7.37
CA THR A 131 -0.65 -16.71 -6.98
C THR A 131 -1.58 -16.89 -5.79
N PRO A 132 -2.13 -18.11 -5.55
CA PRO A 132 -2.93 -18.36 -4.35
C PRO A 132 -2.21 -18.04 -3.05
N LYS A 133 -0.89 -18.22 -3.04
CA LYS A 133 -0.02 -17.96 -1.89
C LYS A 133 0.03 -16.48 -1.49
N TYR A 134 -0.38 -15.56 -2.37
CA TYR A 134 -0.36 -14.12 -2.05
C TYR A 134 -1.18 -13.77 -0.81
N ARG A 135 -2.21 -14.55 -0.50
CA ARG A 135 -3.06 -14.37 0.69
C ARG A 135 -2.41 -14.83 2.00
N ASP A 136 -1.35 -15.63 1.93
CA ASP A 136 -0.62 -16.14 3.10
C ASP A 136 0.54 -15.20 3.50
N HIS A 137 0.39 -13.91 3.24
CA HIS A 137 1.41 -12.89 3.47
C HIS A 137 1.72 -12.68 4.97
N PRO A 138 2.91 -12.17 5.29
CA PRO A 138 3.21 -11.64 6.61
C PRO A 138 2.28 -10.46 6.93
N TYR A 139 1.96 -10.26 8.19
CA TYR A 139 1.03 -9.22 8.64
C TYR A 139 1.56 -8.45 9.85
N ILE A 140 1.04 -7.24 10.08
CA ILE A 140 1.55 -6.33 11.09
C ILE A 140 0.76 -6.49 12.40
N ALA A 141 1.46 -6.69 13.51
CA ALA A 141 0.83 -6.74 14.82
C ALA A 141 0.13 -5.42 15.16
N PRO A 142 -1.09 -5.45 15.73
CA PRO A 142 -1.86 -4.23 16.04
C PRO A 142 -1.12 -3.21 16.92
N GLY A 143 -0.21 -3.66 17.79
CA GLY A 143 0.60 -2.79 18.64
C GLY A 143 1.57 -1.88 17.88
N VAL A 144 1.98 -2.30 16.67
CA VAL A 144 2.88 -1.51 15.81
C VAL A 144 2.23 -0.19 15.37
N ALA A 145 0.90 -0.19 15.18
CA ALA A 145 0.17 1.00 14.79
C ALA A 145 0.35 2.15 15.80
N SER A 146 0.22 1.86 17.09
CA SER A 146 0.40 2.86 18.15
C SER A 146 1.82 3.43 18.18
N GLU A 147 2.82 2.57 18.07
CA GLU A 147 4.23 2.97 18.04
C GLU A 147 4.55 3.88 16.84
N LEU A 148 4.00 3.55 15.64
CA LEU A 148 4.18 4.36 14.44
C LEU A 148 3.51 5.74 14.59
N LEU A 149 2.28 5.78 15.11
CA LEU A 149 1.56 7.03 15.36
C LEU A 149 2.29 7.93 16.37
N GLU A 150 2.88 7.35 17.41
CA GLU A 150 3.71 8.07 18.40
C GLU A 150 4.99 8.65 17.78
N LYS A 151 5.56 7.97 16.77
CA LYS A 151 6.68 8.49 15.96
C LYS A 151 6.28 9.56 14.93
N GLY A 152 4.99 9.88 14.83
CA GLY A 152 4.47 10.84 13.86
C GLY A 152 4.31 10.30 12.45
N ILE A 153 4.40 8.98 12.26
CA ILE A 153 4.11 8.31 10.98
C ILE A 153 2.59 8.30 10.79
N ARG A 154 2.14 8.90 9.70
CA ARG A 154 0.71 9.03 9.37
C ARG A 154 0.32 8.25 8.10
N VAL A 155 1.29 7.81 7.32
CA VAL A 155 1.05 7.01 6.11
C VAL A 155 1.96 5.81 6.13
N VAL A 156 1.36 4.62 6.03
CA VAL A 156 2.05 3.33 5.91
C VAL A 156 1.65 2.67 4.61
N GLY A 157 2.62 2.19 3.84
CA GLY A 157 2.38 1.34 2.67
C GLY A 157 2.96 -0.05 2.88
N VAL A 158 2.24 -1.07 2.42
CA VAL A 158 2.65 -2.48 2.48
C VAL A 158 2.64 -3.13 1.10
N ASP A 159 3.57 -4.04 0.85
CA ASP A 159 3.63 -4.82 -0.39
C ASP A 159 2.80 -6.12 -0.32
N THR A 160 1.94 -6.21 0.67
CA THR A 160 1.01 -7.31 0.91
C THR A 160 -0.42 -6.92 0.54
N LEU A 161 -1.31 -7.93 0.51
CA LEU A 161 -2.73 -7.72 0.22
C LEU A 161 -3.42 -6.87 1.29
N SER A 162 -2.96 -6.97 2.53
CA SER A 162 -3.43 -6.21 3.68
C SER A 162 -2.29 -6.05 4.71
N PRO A 163 -2.27 -5.04 5.58
CA PRO A 163 -1.41 -5.02 6.76
C PRO A 163 -1.86 -5.99 7.83
N ASP A 164 -3.15 -6.36 7.89
CA ASP A 164 -3.66 -7.40 8.78
C ASP A 164 -3.65 -8.78 8.11
N GLU A 165 -3.81 -9.84 8.90
CA GLU A 165 -3.85 -11.20 8.39
C GLU A 165 -5.06 -11.41 7.48
N THR A 166 -4.83 -11.89 6.26
CA THR A 166 -5.94 -12.24 5.35
C THR A 166 -6.48 -13.63 5.65
N PRO A 167 -7.81 -13.82 5.80
CA PRO A 167 -8.42 -15.14 5.99
C PRO A 167 -8.06 -16.11 4.86
N SER A 168 -7.87 -17.38 5.19
CA SER A 168 -7.53 -18.44 4.21
C SER A 168 -8.67 -18.69 3.22
N SER A 169 -9.92 -18.48 3.64
CA SER A 169 -11.11 -18.59 2.78
C SER A 169 -12.12 -17.49 3.14
N SER A 170 -13.05 -17.21 2.24
CA SER A 170 -14.15 -16.27 2.48
C SER A 170 -15.15 -16.72 3.57
N SER A 171 -15.08 -17.98 3.99
CA SER A 171 -15.85 -18.52 5.12
C SER A 171 -15.13 -18.39 6.47
N ASP A 172 -13.81 -18.16 6.47
CA ASP A 172 -13.02 -18.00 7.68
C ASP A 172 -12.97 -16.51 8.01
N HIS A 173 -13.81 -16.10 8.96
CA HIS A 173 -13.87 -14.67 9.37
C HIS A 173 -12.98 -14.34 10.57
N GLU A 174 -12.36 -15.34 11.20
CA GLU A 174 -11.54 -15.14 12.39
C GLU A 174 -10.04 -15.34 12.05
N THR A 175 -9.31 -14.25 12.13
CA THR A 175 -7.86 -14.25 12.18
C THR A 175 -7.39 -13.88 13.59
N ALA A 176 -6.14 -14.18 13.93
CA ALA A 176 -5.64 -14.04 15.29
C ALA A 176 -5.77 -12.62 15.86
N ASP A 177 -5.56 -11.60 15.05
CA ASP A 177 -5.59 -10.18 15.43
C ASP A 177 -6.78 -9.41 14.80
N GLY A 178 -7.66 -10.08 14.02
CA GLY A 178 -8.75 -9.43 13.28
C GLY A 178 -8.22 -8.33 12.34
N PHE A 179 -8.87 -7.18 12.33
CA PHE A 179 -8.42 -5.96 11.64
C PHE A 179 -7.70 -4.99 12.59
N GLY A 180 -6.95 -5.52 13.54
CA GLY A 180 -6.43 -4.73 14.65
C GLY A 180 -5.42 -3.66 14.25
N PHE A 181 -4.67 -3.83 13.15
CA PHE A 181 -3.81 -2.77 12.64
C PHE A 181 -4.63 -1.67 11.97
N HIS A 182 -5.59 -2.01 11.09
CA HIS A 182 -6.51 -1.05 10.48
C HIS A 182 -7.22 -0.22 11.55
N GLU A 183 -7.87 -0.87 12.51
CA GLU A 183 -8.64 -0.20 13.56
C GLU A 183 -7.79 0.81 14.32
N LYS A 184 -6.57 0.43 14.72
CA LYS A 184 -5.71 1.32 15.49
C LYS A 184 -5.10 2.42 14.66
N PHE A 185 -4.63 2.11 13.44
CA PHE A 185 -3.90 3.07 12.63
C PHE A 185 -4.84 4.09 11.98
N LEU A 186 -5.94 3.64 11.37
CA LEU A 186 -6.98 4.51 10.81
C LEU A 186 -7.70 5.31 11.92
N GLY A 187 -8.02 4.66 13.06
CA GLY A 187 -8.62 5.33 14.21
C GLY A 187 -7.71 6.40 14.85
N GLY A 188 -6.41 6.29 14.67
CA GLY A 188 -5.43 7.33 15.03
C GLY A 188 -5.24 8.41 13.96
N GLY A 189 -6.06 8.41 12.89
CA GLY A 189 -6.00 9.35 11.78
C GLY A 189 -4.89 9.03 10.77
N GLY A 190 -4.37 7.79 10.78
CA GLY A 190 -3.43 7.30 9.78
C GLY A 190 -4.09 6.95 8.46
N LEU A 191 -3.27 6.69 7.44
CA LEU A 191 -3.66 6.26 6.09
C LEU A 191 -2.87 5.01 5.73
N ILE A 192 -3.51 4.04 5.08
CA ILE A 192 -2.88 2.78 4.71
C ILE A 192 -2.85 2.65 3.19
N ALA A 193 -1.68 2.37 2.62
CA ALA A 193 -1.56 2.00 1.22
C ALA A 193 -1.27 0.51 1.11
N GLU A 194 -2.09 -0.21 0.36
CA GLU A 194 -2.00 -1.65 0.20
C GLU A 194 -1.56 -2.05 -1.21
N ASN A 195 -1.06 -3.27 -1.34
CA ASN A 195 -0.61 -3.81 -2.64
C ASN A 195 0.41 -2.90 -3.35
N VAL A 196 1.32 -2.28 -2.58
CA VAL A 196 2.44 -1.54 -3.17
C VAL A 196 3.43 -2.54 -3.77
N THR A 197 4.05 -2.21 -4.89
CA THR A 197 5.01 -3.10 -5.56
C THR A 197 6.32 -2.42 -5.90
N ASN A 198 7.30 -3.17 -6.41
CA ASN A 198 8.61 -2.66 -6.83
C ASN A 198 9.40 -1.94 -5.70
N LEU A 199 9.13 -2.23 -4.44
CA LEU A 199 9.86 -1.63 -3.31
C LEU A 199 11.34 -1.99 -3.34
N GLU A 200 11.71 -3.19 -3.79
CA GLU A 200 13.11 -3.58 -3.99
C GLU A 200 13.83 -2.64 -4.99
N LYS A 201 13.14 -2.20 -6.04
CA LYS A 201 13.71 -1.22 -7.01
C LYS A 201 13.91 0.15 -6.37
N LEU A 202 12.98 0.55 -5.49
CA LEU A 202 13.11 1.81 -4.75
C LEU A 202 14.29 1.75 -3.77
N ILE A 203 14.47 0.63 -3.06
CA ILE A 203 15.61 0.39 -2.17
C ILE A 203 16.93 0.48 -2.94
N GLU A 204 17.04 -0.20 -4.09
CA GLU A 204 18.24 -0.16 -4.94
C GLU A 204 18.51 1.28 -5.44
N ALA A 205 17.46 1.98 -5.84
CA ALA A 205 17.57 3.36 -6.30
C ALA A 205 18.00 4.31 -5.16
N GLN A 206 17.46 4.15 -3.96
CA GLN A 206 17.89 4.92 -2.78
C GLN A 206 19.37 4.68 -2.45
N LYS A 207 19.84 3.43 -2.46
CA LYS A 207 21.25 3.08 -2.25
C LYS A 207 22.17 3.73 -3.28
N SER A 208 21.72 3.84 -4.53
CA SER A 208 22.51 4.42 -5.63
C SER A 208 22.45 5.94 -5.70
N SER A 209 21.55 6.61 -4.98
CA SER A 209 21.25 8.03 -5.12
C SER A 209 22.12 8.97 -4.24
N GLN A 210 23.18 8.45 -3.61
CA GLN A 210 24.12 9.24 -2.81
C GLN A 210 23.47 10.15 -1.75
N GLY A 211 22.42 9.64 -1.06
CA GLY A 211 21.72 10.36 0.01
C GLY A 211 20.63 11.32 -0.46
N ARG A 212 20.29 11.35 -1.75
CA ARG A 212 19.15 12.13 -2.25
C ARG A 212 17.83 11.54 -1.78
N SER A 213 16.92 12.40 -1.38
CA SER A 213 15.60 11.99 -0.94
C SER A 213 14.73 11.53 -2.11
N TRP A 214 14.04 10.42 -1.93
CA TRP A 214 12.98 9.97 -2.81
C TRP A 214 11.64 10.41 -2.23
N ILE A 215 10.76 10.88 -3.09
CA ILE A 215 9.41 11.31 -2.73
C ILE A 215 8.42 10.29 -3.25
N VAL A 216 7.50 9.85 -2.40
CA VAL A 216 6.39 8.97 -2.78
C VAL A 216 5.15 9.81 -3.02
N ASN A 217 4.38 9.43 -4.03
CA ASN A 217 3.04 9.95 -4.33
C ASN A 217 2.04 8.81 -4.24
N LEU A 218 1.00 9.01 -3.40
CA LEU A 218 -0.11 8.06 -3.17
C LEU A 218 -1.48 8.74 -3.39
N VAL A 219 -1.52 9.81 -4.19
CA VAL A 219 -2.75 10.59 -4.39
C VAL A 219 -3.82 9.75 -5.10
N PRO A 220 -4.99 9.54 -4.48
CA PRO A 220 -6.10 8.75 -5.02
C PRO A 220 -6.98 9.54 -5.99
N LEU A 221 -7.97 8.86 -6.56
CA LEU A 221 -9.09 9.53 -7.19
C LEU A 221 -9.89 10.32 -6.14
N LYS A 222 -10.36 11.50 -6.51
CA LYS A 222 -11.16 12.36 -5.62
C LYS A 222 -12.63 11.91 -5.61
N VAL A 223 -12.90 10.75 -5.04
CA VAL A 223 -14.23 10.15 -4.96
C VAL A 223 -14.94 10.69 -3.72
N VAL A 224 -16.02 11.43 -3.91
CA VAL A 224 -16.79 12.01 -2.80
C VAL A 224 -17.48 10.91 -1.99
N GLY A 225 -17.24 10.89 -0.69
CA GLY A 225 -17.77 9.88 0.23
C GLY A 225 -17.03 8.54 0.16
N GLY A 226 -15.87 8.47 -0.53
CA GLY A 226 -15.10 7.24 -0.65
C GLY A 226 -14.36 6.88 0.65
N ASP A 227 -14.35 5.60 0.97
CA ASP A 227 -13.63 4.98 2.09
C ASP A 227 -12.17 4.66 1.74
N GLY A 228 -11.87 4.60 0.46
CA GLY A 228 -10.57 4.36 -0.13
C GLY A 228 -10.61 4.65 -1.63
N SER A 229 -9.48 4.48 -2.31
CA SER A 229 -9.44 4.57 -3.77
C SER A 229 -8.14 3.96 -4.33
N PRO A 230 -8.22 3.28 -5.50
CA PRO A 230 -7.03 2.95 -6.25
C PRO A 230 -6.16 4.17 -6.55
N VAL A 231 -4.84 3.94 -6.54
CA VAL A 231 -3.84 4.98 -6.82
C VAL A 231 -2.88 4.53 -7.92
N ARG A 232 -2.31 5.47 -8.67
CA ARG A 232 -1.06 5.21 -9.38
C ARG A 232 0.08 5.64 -8.49
N ALA A 233 0.43 4.76 -7.53
CA ALA A 233 1.56 4.98 -6.64
C ALA A 233 2.88 5.04 -7.42
N PHE A 234 3.73 6.01 -7.12
CA PHE A 234 5.06 6.07 -7.68
C PHE A 234 6.01 6.83 -6.75
N ALA A 235 7.29 6.51 -6.85
CA ALA A 235 8.34 7.28 -6.23
C ALA A 235 9.14 8.03 -7.28
N TYR A 236 9.67 9.20 -6.91
CA TYR A 236 10.53 9.98 -7.77
C TYR A 236 11.64 10.68 -6.99
N ASN A 237 12.68 11.03 -7.69
CA ASN A 237 13.77 11.81 -7.15
C ASN A 237 14.04 12.95 -8.14
N LEU A 238 14.46 14.11 -7.59
CA LEU A 238 14.91 15.26 -8.36
C LEU A 238 16.44 15.25 -8.35
N ASP A 239 17.05 15.10 -9.53
CA ASP A 239 18.50 15.21 -9.73
C ASP A 239 18.99 16.66 -9.64
#